data_ee787ac2e584e9bafcc3bed181b95bbe
#
_entry.id   ee787ac2e584e9bafcc3bed181b95bbe
#
_cell.length_a   1.000
_cell.length_b   1.000
_cell.length_c   1.000
_cell.angle_alpha   90.00
_cell.angle_beta   90.00
_cell.angle_gamma   90.00
#
_symmetry.space_group_name_H-M   'P 1'
#
loop_
_entity.id
_entity.type
_entity.pdbx_description
1 polymer ?
#
loop_
_entity_poly.entity_id
_entity_poly.type
_entity_poly.pdbx_seq_one_letter_code
_entity_poly.pdbx_strand_id
1 'polypeptide(L)'
;MEVIYEDNHIIAVDKTCREIVQGDKTGDKPLSEMLKAWLKEKYCKPGNVFVGVTHRLDRPVSGVVIFAKTSKALSRLNEMFRVGEVRKTYWAIVKNRPQQDEGELVDWLVRNEKQNKSYAYDTERPNAKRAILRYKLIAHSDNYYLLEIDLKTGRHHQIRCQLAKMGCPIKGDLKYGFDRSNKDGGISLHARSAEFIHPVSKENVRIVAPVPDDNLWKALSVDQ
;
A
#
# COMPACT_ATOMS: atom_id res chain seq x y z
N MET A 1 7.53 -2.18 -13.94
CA MET A 1 7.91 -2.92 -12.71
C MET A 1 9.37 -2.62 -12.39
N GLU A 2 9.66 -2.03 -11.27
CA GLU A 2 10.99 -1.72 -10.76
C GLU A 2 11.27 -2.54 -9.50
N VAL A 3 12.41 -3.27 -9.48
CA VAL A 3 12.83 -4.05 -8.31
C VAL A 3 13.65 -3.13 -7.41
N ILE A 4 13.20 -2.92 -6.17
CA ILE A 4 13.83 -2.02 -5.20
C ILE A 4 14.55 -2.74 -4.07
N TYR A 5 14.31 -4.04 -3.91
CA TYR A 5 15.04 -4.91 -2.98
C TYR A 5 15.03 -6.36 -3.48
N GLU A 6 16.13 -7.06 -3.32
CA GLU A 6 16.20 -8.49 -3.63
C GLU A 6 17.29 -9.18 -2.81
N ASP A 7 16.95 -10.35 -2.25
CA ASP A 7 17.90 -11.31 -1.70
C ASP A 7 17.50 -12.76 -2.10
N ASN A 8 18.02 -13.75 -1.40
CA ASN A 8 17.72 -15.16 -1.70
C ASN A 8 16.29 -15.57 -1.33
N HIS A 9 15.59 -14.83 -0.49
CA HIS A 9 14.34 -15.22 0.15
C HIS A 9 13.17 -14.31 -0.18
N ILE A 10 13.45 -13.03 -0.39
CA ILE A 10 12.44 -12.01 -0.65
C ILE A 10 12.82 -11.13 -1.84
N ILE A 11 11.82 -10.55 -2.46
CA ILE A 11 11.96 -9.53 -3.50
C ILE A 11 10.86 -8.50 -3.32
N ALA A 12 11.20 -7.22 -3.44
CA ALA A 12 10.25 -6.13 -3.39
C ALA A 12 10.32 -5.26 -4.63
N VAL A 13 9.16 -4.77 -5.03
CA VAL A 13 9.02 -3.89 -6.19
C VAL A 13 8.35 -2.58 -5.79
N ASP A 14 8.68 -1.51 -6.52
CA ASP A 14 7.85 -0.31 -6.58
C ASP A 14 6.73 -0.54 -7.59
N LYS A 15 5.52 -0.74 -7.07
CA LYS A 15 4.31 -0.94 -7.87
C LYS A 15 3.78 0.40 -8.34
N THR A 16 3.48 0.51 -9.63
CA THR A 16 2.76 1.66 -10.18
C THR A 16 1.24 1.52 -9.98
N CYS A 17 0.49 2.62 -10.15
CA CYS A 17 -0.98 2.62 -10.05
C CYS A 17 -1.70 1.83 -11.16
N ARG A 18 -0.98 1.35 -12.17
CA ARG A 18 -1.56 0.56 -13.28
C ARG A 18 -1.39 -0.94 -13.13
N GLU A 19 -0.50 -1.36 -12.24
CA GLU A 19 -0.17 -2.77 -12.03
C GLU A 19 -1.08 -3.41 -10.98
N ILE A 20 -1.30 -4.71 -11.11
CA ILE A 20 -1.99 -5.53 -10.11
C ILE A 20 -1.00 -6.51 -9.48
N VAL A 21 -1.17 -6.75 -8.18
CA VAL A 21 -0.26 -7.64 -7.43
C VAL A 21 -0.52 -9.11 -7.75
N GLN A 22 -1.80 -9.47 -7.86
CA GLN A 22 -2.29 -10.82 -8.11
C GLN A 22 -3.38 -10.77 -9.18
N GLY A 23 -3.57 -11.85 -9.93
CA GLY A 23 -4.60 -11.94 -10.95
C GLY A 23 -5.99 -11.61 -10.44
N ASP A 24 -6.73 -10.84 -11.21
CA ASP A 24 -8.11 -10.44 -10.97
C ASP A 24 -8.99 -10.67 -12.22
N LYS A 25 -10.21 -10.15 -12.20
CA LYS A 25 -11.19 -10.31 -13.31
C LYS A 25 -10.83 -9.52 -14.56
N THR A 26 -9.84 -8.63 -14.53
CA THR A 26 -9.47 -7.79 -15.67
C THR A 26 -8.66 -8.54 -16.72
N GLY A 27 -8.00 -9.65 -16.33
CA GLY A 27 -7.12 -10.42 -17.22
C GLY A 27 -5.74 -9.80 -17.42
N ASP A 28 -5.41 -8.70 -16.73
CA ASP A 28 -4.08 -8.10 -16.78
C ASP A 28 -3.04 -9.02 -16.14
N LYS A 29 -1.83 -9.02 -16.68
CA LYS A 29 -0.73 -9.81 -16.15
C LYS A 29 -0.29 -9.27 -14.79
N PRO A 30 -0.40 -10.05 -13.71
CA PRO A 30 -0.06 -9.57 -12.37
C PRO A 30 1.46 -9.51 -12.14
N LEU A 31 1.88 -8.67 -11.18
CA LEU A 31 3.28 -8.54 -10.77
C LEU A 31 3.91 -9.88 -10.37
N SER A 32 3.16 -10.77 -9.74
CA SER A 32 3.64 -12.11 -9.38
C SER A 32 4.11 -12.91 -10.60
N GLU A 33 3.39 -12.84 -11.73
CA GLU A 33 3.78 -13.53 -12.98
C GLU A 33 4.90 -12.76 -13.72
N MET A 34 4.90 -11.45 -13.67
CA MET A 34 5.99 -10.63 -14.22
C MET A 34 7.32 -10.93 -13.51
N LEU A 35 7.29 -11.04 -12.17
CA LEU A 35 8.46 -11.38 -11.36
C LEU A 35 8.97 -12.80 -11.61
N LYS A 36 8.07 -13.78 -11.79
CA LYS A 36 8.48 -15.15 -12.17
C LYS A 36 9.27 -15.13 -13.47
N ALA A 37 8.77 -14.43 -14.49
CA ALA A 37 9.44 -14.31 -15.78
C ALA A 37 10.80 -13.60 -15.64
N TRP A 38 10.84 -12.49 -14.92
CA TRP A 38 12.05 -11.70 -14.68
C TRP A 38 13.13 -12.50 -13.93
N LEU A 39 12.75 -13.21 -12.85
CA LEU A 39 13.68 -14.06 -12.09
C LEU A 39 14.18 -15.25 -12.93
N LYS A 40 13.31 -15.83 -13.78
CA LYS A 40 13.69 -16.91 -14.66
C LYS A 40 14.76 -16.49 -15.66
N GLU A 41 14.57 -15.33 -16.28
CA GLU A 41 15.52 -14.75 -17.22
C GLU A 41 16.84 -14.35 -16.53
N LYS A 42 16.74 -13.54 -15.45
CA LYS A 42 17.89 -13.05 -14.70
C LYS A 42 18.85 -14.14 -14.22
N TYR A 43 18.31 -15.27 -13.78
CA TYR A 43 19.09 -16.38 -13.22
C TYR A 43 19.18 -17.60 -14.16
N CYS A 44 18.77 -17.49 -15.42
CA CYS A 44 18.79 -18.56 -16.43
C CYS A 44 18.19 -19.87 -15.87
N LYS A 45 17.10 -19.80 -15.11
CA LYS A 45 16.51 -20.98 -14.45
C LYS A 45 15.80 -21.89 -15.47
N PRO A 46 16.13 -23.18 -15.54
CA PRO A 46 15.54 -24.10 -16.53
C PRO A 46 14.09 -24.47 -16.22
N GLY A 47 13.65 -24.37 -14.96
CA GLY A 47 12.34 -24.81 -14.49
C GLY A 47 11.38 -23.67 -14.11
N ASN A 48 10.35 -24.02 -13.34
CA ASN A 48 9.41 -23.07 -12.78
C ASN A 48 10.05 -22.25 -11.65
N VAL A 49 9.73 -20.95 -11.61
CA VAL A 49 10.18 -20.04 -10.58
C VAL A 49 9.03 -19.78 -9.59
N PHE A 50 9.33 -19.94 -8.32
CA PHE A 50 8.38 -19.64 -7.26
C PHE A 50 8.40 -18.13 -6.92
N VAL A 51 7.21 -17.52 -6.90
CA VAL A 51 6.97 -16.17 -6.34
C VAL A 51 5.69 -16.22 -5.54
N GLY A 52 5.80 -16.02 -4.24
CA GLY A 52 4.67 -16.02 -3.31
C GLY A 52 4.19 -14.60 -2.99
N VAL A 53 2.88 -14.37 -3.09
CA VAL A 53 2.24 -13.09 -2.74
C VAL A 53 2.05 -13.03 -1.22
N THR A 54 2.67 -12.07 -0.54
CA THR A 54 2.60 -11.90 0.91
C THR A 54 1.53 -10.91 1.35
N HIS A 55 1.32 -9.86 0.58
CA HIS A 55 0.29 -8.84 0.77
C HIS A 55 -0.08 -8.19 -0.57
N ARG A 56 -1.07 -7.31 -0.55
CA ARG A 56 -1.54 -6.64 -1.76
C ARG A 56 -1.73 -5.15 -1.52
N LEU A 57 -1.55 -4.38 -2.58
CA LEU A 57 -2.04 -3.02 -2.72
C LEU A 57 -3.20 -3.00 -3.71
N ASP A 58 -4.17 -2.12 -3.49
CA ASP A 58 -5.22 -1.85 -4.47
C ASP A 58 -4.60 -1.39 -5.80
N ARG A 59 -5.26 -1.68 -6.93
CA ARG A 59 -4.77 -1.28 -8.26
C ARG A 59 -4.33 0.20 -8.33
N PRO A 60 -5.15 1.19 -7.90
CA PRO A 60 -4.79 2.61 -8.03
C PRO A 60 -3.73 3.10 -7.04
N VAL A 61 -3.25 2.25 -6.13
CA VAL A 61 -2.23 2.57 -5.11
C VAL A 61 -0.86 2.18 -5.61
N SER A 62 0.15 3.03 -5.42
CA SER A 62 1.54 2.78 -5.76
C SER A 62 2.40 2.41 -4.54
N GLY A 63 3.64 1.96 -4.78
CA GLY A 63 4.67 1.78 -3.77
C GLY A 63 5.04 0.35 -3.46
N VAL A 64 5.66 0.13 -2.30
CA VAL A 64 6.29 -1.14 -1.89
C VAL A 64 5.32 -2.32 -1.91
N VAL A 65 5.65 -3.35 -2.68
CA VAL A 65 5.04 -4.68 -2.58
C VAL A 65 6.13 -5.73 -2.41
N ILE A 66 6.00 -6.53 -1.37
CA ILE A 66 6.97 -7.58 -0.99
C ILE A 66 6.45 -8.94 -1.45
N PHE A 67 7.31 -9.73 -2.07
CA PHE A 67 7.04 -11.11 -2.48
C PHE A 67 8.07 -12.05 -1.87
N ALA A 68 7.66 -13.29 -1.64
CA ALA A 68 8.56 -14.35 -1.19
C ALA A 68 9.13 -15.12 -2.39
N LYS A 69 10.43 -15.40 -2.38
CA LYS A 69 11.12 -16.23 -3.38
C LYS A 69 11.16 -17.71 -2.98
N THR A 70 10.72 -18.05 -1.75
CA THR A 70 10.64 -19.42 -1.24
C THR A 70 9.35 -19.65 -0.45
N SER A 71 8.84 -20.87 -0.42
CA SER A 71 7.65 -21.23 0.36
C SER A 71 7.84 -21.00 1.88
N LYS A 72 9.03 -21.23 2.39
CA LYS A 72 9.36 -20.99 3.81
C LYS A 72 9.33 -19.49 4.14
N ALA A 73 9.88 -18.64 3.27
CA ALA A 73 9.77 -17.18 3.43
C ALA A 73 8.32 -16.71 3.32
N LEU A 74 7.53 -17.27 2.38
CA LEU A 74 6.11 -16.94 2.24
C LEU A 74 5.32 -17.21 3.53
N SER A 75 5.46 -18.40 4.10
CA SER A 75 4.76 -18.77 5.34
C SER A 75 5.10 -17.80 6.50
N ARG A 76 6.38 -17.47 6.66
CA ARG A 76 6.85 -16.57 7.71
C ARG A 76 6.39 -15.12 7.48
N LEU A 77 6.50 -14.61 6.26
CA LEU A 77 6.03 -13.26 5.93
C LEU A 77 4.52 -13.13 6.10
N ASN A 78 3.74 -14.13 5.68
CA ASN A 78 2.29 -14.12 5.89
C ASN A 78 1.94 -14.03 7.38
N GLU A 79 2.65 -14.75 8.24
CA GLU A 79 2.46 -14.66 9.68
C GLU A 79 2.83 -13.28 10.21
N MET A 80 3.98 -12.72 9.81
CA MET A 80 4.41 -11.39 10.22
C MET A 80 3.41 -10.29 9.80
N PHE A 81 2.85 -10.37 8.59
CA PHE A 81 1.77 -9.47 8.16
C PHE A 81 0.50 -9.66 8.98
N ARG A 82 0.15 -10.92 9.32
CA ARG A 82 -1.05 -11.25 10.11
C ARG A 82 -0.98 -10.71 11.52
N VAL A 83 0.17 -10.81 12.18
CA VAL A 83 0.37 -10.38 13.58
C VAL A 83 0.81 -8.91 13.71
N GLY A 84 1.06 -8.22 12.58
CA GLY A 84 1.41 -6.79 12.58
C GLY A 84 2.89 -6.49 12.84
N GLU A 85 3.78 -7.47 12.67
CA GLU A 85 5.24 -7.29 12.81
C GLU A 85 5.88 -6.53 11.62
N VAL A 86 5.15 -6.36 10.52
CA VAL A 86 5.57 -5.52 9.40
C VAL A 86 5.02 -4.11 9.60
N ARG A 87 5.88 -3.16 9.96
CA ARG A 87 5.52 -1.75 10.02
C ARG A 87 5.39 -1.20 8.61
N LYS A 88 4.25 -0.59 8.30
CA LYS A 88 3.92 -0.04 6.97
C LYS A 88 3.67 1.45 7.09
N THR A 89 4.47 2.23 6.38
CA THR A 89 4.28 3.67 6.26
C THR A 89 3.73 4.00 4.89
N TYR A 90 2.62 4.72 4.85
CA TYR A 90 2.04 5.25 3.62
C TYR A 90 2.13 6.76 3.60
N TRP A 91 2.20 7.31 2.42
CA TRP A 91 2.01 8.72 2.19
C TRP A 91 0.72 8.94 1.40
N ALA A 92 -0.09 9.93 1.81
CA ALA A 92 -1.32 10.28 1.14
C ALA A 92 -1.41 11.79 0.92
N ILE A 93 -1.68 12.21 -0.32
CA ILE A 93 -2.01 13.60 -0.62
C ILE A 93 -3.51 13.75 -0.54
N VAL A 94 -3.98 14.62 0.34
CA VAL A 94 -5.40 14.90 0.58
C VAL A 94 -5.78 16.33 0.21
N LYS A 95 -7.09 16.56 -0.04
CA LYS A 95 -7.62 17.85 -0.44
C LYS A 95 -7.71 18.84 0.72
N ASN A 96 -8.19 18.35 1.84
CA ASN A 96 -8.52 19.19 3.00
C ASN A 96 -7.47 19.00 4.09
N ARG A 97 -7.17 20.09 4.80
CA ARG A 97 -6.33 20.00 6.00
C ARG A 97 -7.08 19.22 7.08
N PRO A 98 -6.45 18.22 7.73
CA PRO A 98 -7.05 17.60 8.91
C PRO A 98 -7.20 18.64 10.04
N GLN A 99 -8.18 18.43 10.92
CA GLN A 99 -8.42 19.35 12.06
C GLN A 99 -7.23 19.41 13.01
N GLN A 100 -6.49 18.32 13.15
CA GLN A 100 -5.26 18.22 13.92
C GLN A 100 -4.13 17.75 13.01
N ASP A 101 -2.92 18.21 13.23
CA ASP A 101 -1.77 17.88 12.41
C ASP A 101 -1.31 16.43 12.60
N GLU A 102 -1.70 15.78 13.69
CA GLU A 102 -1.50 14.35 13.93
C GLU A 102 -2.65 13.75 14.74
N GLY A 103 -2.86 12.44 14.59
CA GLY A 103 -3.91 11.74 15.32
C GLY A 103 -3.96 10.25 15.05
N GLU A 104 -4.85 9.59 15.79
CA GLU A 104 -5.15 8.16 15.59
C GLU A 104 -6.63 8.02 15.18
N LEU A 105 -6.88 7.29 14.09
CA LEU A 105 -8.22 6.93 13.64
C LEU A 105 -8.51 5.48 14.03
N VAL A 106 -9.57 5.30 14.80
CA VAL A 106 -10.08 3.99 15.22
C VAL A 106 -11.51 3.88 14.76
N ASP A 107 -11.76 2.98 13.82
CA ASP A 107 -13.08 2.77 13.22
C ASP A 107 -13.41 1.29 13.10
N TRP A 108 -14.67 1.00 12.84
CA TRP A 108 -15.19 -0.31 12.50
C TRP A 108 -15.56 -0.33 11.01
N LEU A 109 -14.83 -1.13 10.20
CA LEU A 109 -15.00 -1.18 8.76
C LEU A 109 -15.86 -2.35 8.32
N VAL A 110 -16.90 -2.06 7.53
CA VAL A 110 -17.73 -3.04 6.83
C VAL A 110 -17.44 -2.98 5.34
N ARG A 111 -17.11 -4.13 4.74
CA ARG A 111 -16.91 -4.24 3.29
C ARG A 111 -18.23 -4.52 2.58
N ASN A 112 -18.56 -3.71 1.60
CA ASN A 112 -19.61 -4.01 0.63
C ASN A 112 -18.97 -4.61 -0.64
N GLU A 113 -19.14 -5.91 -0.82
CA GLU A 113 -18.50 -6.63 -1.94
C GLU A 113 -19.10 -6.26 -3.29
N LYS A 114 -20.43 -6.00 -3.36
CA LYS A 114 -21.12 -5.61 -4.60
C LYS A 114 -20.59 -4.28 -5.14
N GLN A 115 -20.30 -3.32 -4.26
CA GLN A 115 -19.77 -2.02 -4.63
C GLN A 115 -18.23 -2.00 -4.65
N ASN A 116 -17.57 -3.08 -4.19
CA ASN A 116 -16.13 -3.12 -3.94
C ASN A 116 -15.66 -1.89 -3.15
N LYS A 117 -16.35 -1.57 -2.04
CA LYS A 117 -16.14 -0.38 -1.21
C LYS A 117 -16.25 -0.74 0.27
N SER A 118 -15.49 -0.05 1.13
CA SER A 118 -15.61 -0.17 2.59
C SER A 118 -16.25 1.08 3.17
N TYR A 119 -16.96 0.91 4.26
CA TYR A 119 -17.60 1.97 5.03
C TYR A 119 -17.09 1.93 6.48
N ALA A 120 -16.75 3.09 7.04
CA ALA A 120 -16.23 3.24 8.39
C ALA A 120 -17.30 3.78 9.34
N TYR A 121 -17.40 3.15 10.51
CA TYR A 121 -18.35 3.48 11.57
C TYR A 121 -17.62 3.71 12.89
N ASP A 122 -18.14 4.59 13.74
CA ASP A 122 -17.57 4.89 15.06
C ASP A 122 -17.77 3.74 16.05
N THR A 123 -18.80 2.93 15.84
CA THR A 123 -19.17 1.83 16.72
C THR A 123 -19.13 0.48 15.99
N GLU A 124 -18.95 -0.58 16.76
CA GLU A 124 -19.01 -1.96 16.24
C GLU A 124 -20.36 -2.28 15.61
N ARG A 125 -20.32 -3.00 14.49
CA ARG A 125 -21.50 -3.46 13.74
C ARG A 125 -21.31 -4.90 13.29
N PRO A 126 -22.37 -5.63 12.93
CA PRO A 126 -22.26 -6.97 12.35
C PRO A 126 -21.31 -6.98 11.14
N ASN A 127 -20.41 -7.95 11.10
CA ASN A 127 -19.38 -8.12 10.08
C ASN A 127 -18.35 -6.97 9.97
N ALA A 128 -18.34 -6.04 10.90
CA ALA A 128 -17.32 -5.00 10.94
C ALA A 128 -16.00 -5.53 11.50
N LYS A 129 -14.90 -4.95 11.01
CA LYS A 129 -13.55 -5.24 11.51
C LYS A 129 -12.92 -3.97 12.03
N ARG A 130 -12.39 -4.01 13.24
CA ARG A 130 -11.67 -2.89 13.83
C ARG A 130 -10.47 -2.50 12.95
N ALA A 131 -10.31 -1.22 12.70
CA ALA A 131 -9.29 -0.62 11.85
C ALA A 131 -8.61 0.54 12.56
N ILE A 132 -7.28 0.51 12.62
CA ILE A 132 -6.48 1.50 13.34
C ILE A 132 -5.37 1.99 12.42
N LEU A 133 -5.24 3.31 12.29
CA LEU A 133 -4.09 3.98 11.70
C LEU A 133 -3.73 5.22 12.50
N ARG A 134 -2.47 5.65 12.43
CA ARG A 134 -2.04 6.97 12.88
C ARG A 134 -1.64 7.79 11.68
N TYR A 135 -1.89 9.09 11.73
CA TYR A 135 -1.48 10.01 10.69
C TYR A 135 -0.74 11.21 11.26
N LYS A 136 0.11 11.80 10.45
CA LYS A 136 0.80 13.06 10.72
C LYS A 136 0.86 13.90 9.45
N LEU A 137 0.50 15.17 9.54
CA LEU A 137 0.72 16.15 8.47
C LEU A 137 2.22 16.47 8.41
N ILE A 138 2.87 16.16 7.28
CA ILE A 138 4.32 16.33 7.12
C ILE A 138 4.70 17.42 6.12
N ALA A 139 3.80 17.78 5.20
CA ALA A 139 4.00 18.88 4.26
C ALA A 139 2.66 19.40 3.73
N HIS A 140 2.64 20.58 3.18
CA HIS A 140 1.48 21.14 2.48
C HIS A 140 1.88 22.08 1.34
N SER A 141 0.97 22.27 0.41
CA SER A 141 0.95 23.34 -0.58
C SER A 141 -0.29 24.22 -0.35
N ASP A 142 -0.54 25.19 -1.23
CA ASP A 142 -1.72 26.04 -1.13
C ASP A 142 -3.05 25.25 -1.17
N ASN A 143 -3.07 24.10 -1.85
CA ASN A 143 -4.30 23.36 -2.15
C ASN A 143 -4.31 21.91 -1.65
N TYR A 144 -3.19 21.39 -1.17
CA TYR A 144 -3.04 19.97 -0.82
C TYR A 144 -2.15 19.77 0.40
N TYR A 145 -2.40 18.67 1.09
CA TYR A 145 -1.75 18.30 2.34
C TYR A 145 -1.17 16.89 2.21
N LEU A 146 0.08 16.71 2.58
CA LEU A 146 0.75 15.40 2.60
C LEU A 146 0.69 14.81 4.01
N LEU A 147 0.04 13.67 4.13
CA LEU A 147 -0.06 12.92 5.37
C LEU A 147 0.87 11.70 5.31
N GLU A 148 1.69 11.54 6.34
CA GLU A 148 2.34 10.27 6.65
C GLU A 148 1.40 9.41 7.50
N ILE A 149 1.26 8.13 7.17
CA ILE A 149 0.31 7.22 7.78
C ILE A 149 1.04 5.97 8.27
N ASP A 150 0.99 5.73 9.57
CA ASP A 150 1.42 4.48 10.20
C ASP A 150 0.24 3.52 10.29
N LEU A 151 0.23 2.51 9.43
CA LEU A 151 -0.91 1.59 9.26
C LEU A 151 -0.80 0.41 10.24
N LYS A 152 -1.59 0.43 11.33
CA LYS A 152 -1.60 -0.62 12.35
C LYS A 152 -2.37 -1.86 11.93
N THR A 153 -3.44 -1.71 11.17
CA THR A 153 -4.25 -2.80 10.61
C THR A 153 -4.32 -2.68 9.09
N GLY A 154 -4.62 -3.77 8.38
CA GLY A 154 -4.67 -3.79 6.91
C GLY A 154 -6.04 -4.22 6.39
N ARG A 155 -7.12 -3.45 6.65
CA ARG A 155 -8.46 -3.76 6.15
C ARG A 155 -8.62 -3.27 4.71
N HIS A 156 -9.54 -3.88 3.98
CA HIS A 156 -9.87 -3.49 2.61
C HIS A 156 -10.20 -2.00 2.51
N HIS A 157 -9.51 -1.26 1.66
CA HIS A 157 -9.62 0.19 1.46
C HIS A 157 -9.48 1.03 2.76
N GLN A 158 -8.78 0.54 3.77
CA GLN A 158 -8.78 1.15 5.10
C GLN A 158 -8.41 2.63 5.09
N ILE A 159 -7.24 2.99 4.58
CA ILE A 159 -6.75 4.38 4.57
C ILE A 159 -7.72 5.28 3.80
N ARG A 160 -8.15 4.83 2.62
CA ARG A 160 -9.09 5.54 1.75
C ARG A 160 -10.40 5.87 2.45
N CYS A 161 -10.97 4.86 3.13
CA CYS A 161 -12.23 4.96 3.84
C CYS A 161 -12.14 5.86 5.08
N GLN A 162 -11.12 5.67 5.92
CA GLN A 162 -10.94 6.42 7.15
C GLN A 162 -10.62 7.90 6.88
N LEU A 163 -9.72 8.20 5.92
CA LEU A 163 -9.42 9.58 5.56
C LEU A 163 -10.63 10.29 4.94
N ALA A 164 -11.41 9.61 4.11
CA ALA A 164 -12.65 10.18 3.57
C ALA A 164 -13.69 10.47 4.67
N LYS A 165 -13.85 9.58 5.66
CA LYS A 165 -14.72 9.80 6.83
C LYS A 165 -14.26 11.00 7.65
N MET A 166 -12.94 11.19 7.80
CA MET A 166 -12.35 12.35 8.48
C MET A 166 -12.56 13.67 7.71
N GLY A 167 -13.12 13.63 6.49
CA GLY A 167 -13.28 14.81 5.64
C GLY A 167 -12.05 15.16 4.80
N CYS A 168 -11.07 14.28 4.72
CA CYS A 168 -9.82 14.45 3.98
C CYS A 168 -9.70 13.42 2.84
N PRO A 169 -10.55 13.46 1.78
CA PRO A 169 -10.48 12.50 0.70
C PRO A 169 -9.14 12.57 -0.03
N ILE A 170 -8.61 11.40 -0.38
CA ILE A 170 -7.34 11.27 -1.10
C ILE A 170 -7.49 11.81 -2.51
N LYS A 171 -6.52 12.62 -2.96
CA LYS A 171 -6.49 13.17 -4.32
C LYS A 171 -6.59 12.05 -5.37
N GLY A 172 -7.54 12.18 -6.29
CA GLY A 172 -7.82 11.22 -7.35
C GLY A 172 -8.79 10.10 -6.96
N ASP A 173 -9.17 9.97 -5.69
CA ASP A 173 -10.04 8.87 -5.24
C ASP A 173 -11.53 9.19 -5.36
N LEU A 174 -12.06 9.06 -6.61
CA LEU A 174 -13.48 9.27 -6.91
C LEU A 174 -14.40 8.37 -6.08
N LYS A 175 -13.97 7.15 -5.77
CA LYS A 175 -14.76 6.17 -5.00
C LYS A 175 -15.03 6.66 -3.59
N TYR A 176 -14.14 7.48 -3.03
CA TYR A 176 -14.23 8.01 -1.68
C TYR A 176 -14.40 9.53 -1.62
N GLY A 177 -14.91 10.13 -2.70
CA GLY A 177 -15.43 11.50 -2.68
C GLY A 177 -14.46 12.59 -3.12
N PHE A 178 -13.36 12.24 -3.79
CA PHE A 178 -12.59 13.26 -4.50
C PHE A 178 -13.25 13.60 -5.84
N ASP A 179 -13.13 14.86 -6.30
CA ASP A 179 -13.92 15.39 -7.42
C ASP A 179 -13.41 14.94 -8.80
N ARG A 180 -12.10 14.64 -8.93
CA ARG A 180 -11.45 14.35 -10.22
C ARG A 180 -10.46 13.20 -10.11
N SER A 181 -10.39 12.37 -11.16
CA SER A 181 -9.33 11.36 -11.28
C SER A 181 -7.96 12.00 -11.50
N ASN A 182 -6.90 11.33 -11.08
CA ASN A 182 -5.56 11.67 -11.53
C ASN A 182 -5.38 11.30 -13.01
N LYS A 183 -4.47 11.99 -13.71
CA LYS A 183 -4.20 11.75 -15.15
C LYS A 183 -3.74 10.32 -15.45
N ASP A 184 -3.05 9.69 -14.54
CA ASP A 184 -2.55 8.32 -14.64
C ASP A 184 -3.58 7.24 -14.26
N GLY A 185 -4.78 7.66 -13.80
CA GLY A 185 -5.84 6.78 -13.30
C GLY A 185 -5.61 6.24 -11.90
N GLY A 186 -4.52 6.63 -11.24
CA GLY A 186 -4.21 6.29 -9.85
C GLY A 186 -4.86 7.22 -8.85
N ILE A 187 -4.61 6.95 -7.58
CA ILE A 187 -4.92 7.84 -6.45
C ILE A 187 -3.61 8.25 -5.76
N SER A 188 -3.59 9.41 -5.15
CA SER A 188 -2.37 9.90 -4.47
C SER A 188 -2.20 9.25 -3.09
N LEU A 189 -2.15 7.90 -3.09
CA LEU A 189 -1.82 7.04 -1.96
C LEU A 189 -0.63 6.15 -2.37
N HIS A 190 0.42 6.19 -1.57
CA HIS A 190 1.69 5.55 -1.87
C HIS A 190 2.19 4.75 -0.64
N ALA A 191 2.43 3.45 -0.82
CA ALA A 191 3.08 2.62 0.19
C ALA A 191 4.58 2.96 0.24
N ARG A 192 4.93 3.97 1.06
CA ARG A 192 6.26 4.59 1.08
C ARG A 192 7.35 3.67 1.60
N SER A 193 7.08 2.94 2.70
CA SER A 193 8.06 2.01 3.25
C SER A 193 7.43 0.83 3.99
N ALA A 194 8.23 -0.24 4.08
CA ALA A 194 7.96 -1.38 4.94
C ALA A 194 9.21 -1.71 5.76
N GLU A 195 9.05 -1.92 7.07
CA GLU A 195 10.12 -2.25 8.00
C GLU A 195 9.76 -3.52 8.78
N PHE A 196 10.69 -4.46 8.85
CA PHE A 196 10.47 -5.74 9.50
C PHE A 196 11.79 -6.46 9.80
N ILE A 197 11.75 -7.46 10.67
CA ILE A 197 12.86 -8.39 10.88
C ILE A 197 12.84 -9.42 9.75
N HIS A 198 13.95 -9.54 9.03
CA HIS A 198 14.05 -10.49 7.92
C HIS A 198 13.72 -11.92 8.37
N PRO A 199 12.82 -12.63 7.66
CA PRO A 199 12.29 -13.93 8.13
C PRO A 199 13.35 -15.03 8.26
N VAL A 200 14.51 -14.88 7.60
CA VAL A 200 15.59 -15.87 7.62
C VAL A 200 16.84 -15.35 8.27
N SER A 201 17.45 -14.24 7.82
CA SER A 201 18.69 -13.68 8.38
C SER A 201 18.50 -13.05 9.76
N LYS A 202 17.28 -12.67 10.13
CA LYS A 202 16.94 -11.99 11.39
C LYS A 202 17.48 -10.56 11.52
N GLU A 203 17.96 -9.99 10.44
CA GLU A 203 18.40 -8.61 10.37
C GLU A 203 17.20 -7.66 10.20
N ASN A 204 17.37 -6.41 10.60
CA ASN A 204 16.39 -5.37 10.32
C ASN A 204 16.43 -5.01 8.84
N VAL A 205 15.28 -5.06 8.19
CA VAL A 205 15.11 -4.66 6.79
C VAL A 205 14.18 -3.47 6.73
N ARG A 206 14.60 -2.43 6.02
CA ARG A 206 13.77 -1.29 5.64
C ARG A 206 13.78 -1.14 4.13
N ILE A 207 12.63 -1.26 3.50
CA ILE A 207 12.44 -1.10 2.07
C ILE A 207 11.66 0.19 1.84
N VAL A 208 12.17 1.06 0.97
CA VAL A 208 11.58 2.38 0.68
C VAL A 208 11.36 2.47 -0.82
N ALA A 209 10.14 2.77 -1.25
CA ALA A 209 9.84 3.10 -2.64
C ALA A 209 10.06 4.59 -2.91
N PRO A 210 10.62 4.99 -4.05
CA PRO A 210 10.67 6.39 -4.44
C PRO A 210 9.25 6.95 -4.58
N VAL A 211 9.08 8.25 -4.37
CA VAL A 211 7.77 8.88 -4.62
C VAL A 211 7.43 8.82 -6.10
N PRO A 212 6.13 8.76 -6.47
CA PRO A 212 5.71 8.78 -7.86
C PRO A 212 6.28 9.98 -8.63
N ASP A 213 6.63 9.77 -9.90
CA ASP A 213 7.15 10.82 -10.80
C ASP A 213 6.04 11.79 -11.23
N ASP A 214 5.62 12.63 -10.29
CA ASP A 214 4.58 13.65 -10.44
C ASP A 214 5.03 14.93 -9.73
N ASN A 215 4.77 16.07 -10.32
CA ASN A 215 5.23 17.37 -9.82
C ASN A 215 4.73 17.68 -8.41
N LEU A 216 3.49 17.28 -8.07
CA LEU A 216 2.93 17.52 -6.74
C LEU A 216 3.60 16.63 -5.69
N TRP A 217 3.86 15.36 -6.01
CA TRP A 217 4.62 14.47 -5.14
C TRP A 217 6.01 15.02 -4.87
N LYS A 218 6.72 15.45 -5.93
CA LYS A 218 8.07 16.03 -5.81
C LYS A 218 8.06 17.28 -4.95
N ALA A 219 7.12 18.20 -5.20
CA ALA A 219 7.02 19.46 -4.45
C ALA A 219 6.75 19.25 -2.96
N LEU A 220 5.93 18.24 -2.60
CA LEU A 220 5.58 17.96 -1.20
C LEU A 220 6.59 17.05 -0.47
N SER A 221 7.54 16.44 -1.17
CA SER A 221 8.51 15.49 -0.60
C SER A 221 9.95 16.04 -0.49
N VAL A 222 10.20 17.30 -0.84
CA VAL A 222 11.55 17.89 -0.88
C VAL A 222 12.28 17.86 0.46
N ASP A 223 11.55 18.00 1.57
CA ASP A 223 12.12 18.10 2.92
C ASP A 223 11.97 16.81 3.74
N GLN A 224 11.75 15.65 3.10
CA GLN A 224 11.44 14.36 3.78
C GLN A 224 12.49 13.27 3.56
#